data_c806c6734f421aa18f66ed9bb9c967b3
#
_entry.id   c806c6734f421aa18f66ed9bb9c967b3
#
_cell.length_a   1.000
_cell.length_b   1.000
_cell.length_c   1.000
_cell.angle_alpha   90.00
_cell.angle_beta   90.00
_cell.angle_gamma   90.00
#
_symmetry.space_group_name_H-M   'P 1'
#
loop_
_entity.id
_entity.type
_entity.pdbx_description
1 polymer ?
#
loop_
_entity_poly.entity_id
_entity_poly.type
_entity_poly.pdbx_seq_one_letter_code
_entity_poly.pdbx_strand_id
1 'polypeptide(L)'
;DLIASSLQVEHEGLTTREVFERRARLISGMRRFLDDAGYIEVETPMLTPKATGAAAKPFETHHNALDIPLYARIAPELYLKRLTVGGFEKVYELNRNFRNEGLSQRHNPEFTMLEFYCAYMDVNGMMDFAEAMIQESVKKANGGSLQVNYAGTEIDFAKFERVSMKDAILRVRPELANSISDSNVVSLFEQHVEENLIQPTFIIDYPKSISPLSKASPENPNIAERFELFINGMECANGFSELNDPQEQYERFVDQMSERDKGDDEAMVLDEDYIRALSYGMP
;
A
#
# COMPACT_ATOMS: atom_id res chain seq x y z
N ASP A 1 -11.80 -33.36 -17.22
CA ASP A 1 -10.77 -32.31 -17.14
C ASP A 1 -11.18 -31.23 -16.16
N LEU A 2 -10.73 -31.38 -14.89
CA LEU A 2 -11.05 -30.45 -13.80
C LEU A 2 -10.56 -29.02 -14.08
N ILE A 3 -9.46 -28.87 -14.81
CA ILE A 3 -8.91 -27.55 -15.22
C ILE A 3 -9.80 -26.88 -16.26
N ALA A 4 -10.27 -27.60 -17.27
CA ALA A 4 -11.13 -27.05 -18.30
C ALA A 4 -12.51 -26.67 -17.75
N SER A 5 -13.06 -27.45 -16.79
CA SER A 5 -14.32 -27.12 -16.14
C SER A 5 -14.19 -25.93 -15.17
N SER A 6 -13.06 -25.78 -14.45
CA SER A 6 -12.83 -24.63 -13.59
C SER A 6 -12.66 -23.30 -14.35
N LEU A 7 -12.14 -23.34 -15.58
CA LEU A 7 -12.01 -22.16 -16.44
C LEU A 7 -13.34 -21.67 -17.03
N GLN A 8 -14.40 -22.48 -16.93
CA GLN A 8 -15.76 -22.12 -17.38
C GLN A 8 -16.70 -21.71 -16.25
N VAL A 9 -16.22 -21.70 -15.00
CA VAL A 9 -17.02 -21.20 -13.86
C VAL A 9 -17.21 -19.70 -14.04
N GLU A 10 -18.46 -19.27 -14.03
CA GLU A 10 -18.82 -17.85 -14.12
C GLU A 10 -18.64 -17.18 -12.76
N HIS A 11 -17.94 -16.05 -12.76
CA HIS A 11 -17.86 -15.10 -11.65
C HIS A 11 -18.55 -13.82 -12.09
N GLU A 12 -19.76 -13.59 -11.58
CA GLU A 12 -20.53 -12.36 -11.86
C GLU A 12 -20.71 -12.05 -13.36
N GLY A 13 -21.01 -13.09 -14.14
CA GLY A 13 -21.17 -12.97 -15.58
C GLY A 13 -19.88 -13.00 -16.40
N LEU A 14 -18.73 -13.26 -15.74
CA LEU A 14 -17.43 -13.48 -16.37
C LEU A 14 -16.96 -14.91 -16.14
N THR A 15 -16.42 -15.53 -17.17
CA THR A 15 -15.68 -16.79 -17.02
C THR A 15 -14.37 -16.54 -16.26
N THR A 16 -13.85 -17.57 -15.59
CA THR A 16 -12.53 -17.52 -14.97
C THR A 16 -11.45 -17.02 -15.92
N ARG A 17 -11.48 -17.45 -17.19
CA ARG A 17 -10.56 -17.01 -18.22
C ARG A 17 -10.63 -15.50 -18.47
N GLU A 18 -11.83 -14.95 -18.60
CA GLU A 18 -12.04 -13.52 -18.81
C GLU A 18 -11.54 -12.68 -17.63
N VAL A 19 -11.71 -13.16 -16.39
CA VAL A 19 -11.14 -12.53 -15.20
C VAL A 19 -9.60 -12.45 -15.30
N PHE A 20 -8.93 -13.56 -15.68
CA PHE A 20 -7.47 -13.55 -15.86
C PHE A 20 -7.02 -12.67 -17.02
N GLU A 21 -7.75 -12.63 -18.12
CA GLU A 21 -7.46 -11.75 -19.25
C GLU A 21 -7.62 -10.25 -18.86
N ARG A 22 -8.67 -9.90 -18.12
CA ARG A 22 -8.85 -8.54 -17.60
C ARG A 22 -7.73 -8.15 -16.63
N ARG A 23 -7.38 -9.05 -15.71
CA ARG A 23 -6.25 -8.86 -14.80
C ARG A 23 -4.95 -8.61 -15.56
N ALA A 24 -4.65 -9.40 -16.58
CA ALA A 24 -3.44 -9.25 -17.39
C ALA A 24 -3.41 -7.89 -18.12
N ARG A 25 -4.55 -7.43 -18.65
CA ARG A 25 -4.67 -6.11 -19.29
C ARG A 25 -4.51 -4.96 -18.28
N LEU A 26 -5.06 -5.10 -17.07
CA LEU A 26 -4.92 -4.12 -15.99
C LEU A 26 -3.45 -3.95 -15.62
N ILE A 27 -2.75 -5.05 -15.32
CA ILE A 27 -1.32 -5.04 -14.94
C ILE A 27 -0.47 -4.46 -16.10
N SER A 28 -0.73 -4.88 -17.33
CA SER A 28 -0.05 -4.32 -18.52
C SER A 28 -0.34 -2.82 -18.69
N GLY A 29 -1.52 -2.36 -18.28
CA GLY A 29 -1.88 -0.94 -18.25
C GLY A 29 -1.05 -0.16 -17.25
N MET A 30 -0.94 -0.66 -16.02
CA MET A 30 -0.14 -0.04 -14.97
C MET A 30 1.34 0.08 -15.37
N ARG A 31 1.94 -1.02 -15.86
CA ARG A 31 3.34 -0.97 -16.34
C ARG A 31 3.55 0.08 -17.42
N ARG A 32 2.70 0.09 -18.43
CA ARG A 32 2.83 1.07 -19.52
C ARG A 32 2.69 2.50 -19.02
N PHE A 33 1.75 2.75 -18.12
CA PHE A 33 1.56 4.09 -17.56
C PHE A 33 2.81 4.57 -16.81
N LEU A 34 3.42 3.69 -16.03
CA LEU A 34 4.65 3.98 -15.29
C LEU A 34 5.84 4.17 -16.23
N ASP A 35 6.02 3.30 -17.22
CA ASP A 35 7.08 3.40 -18.24
C ASP A 35 6.97 4.71 -19.03
N ASP A 36 5.77 5.07 -19.49
CA ASP A 36 5.48 6.32 -20.21
C ASP A 36 5.71 7.56 -19.34
N ALA A 37 5.53 7.44 -18.02
CA ALA A 37 5.83 8.48 -17.04
C ALA A 37 7.32 8.54 -16.64
N GLY A 38 8.17 7.68 -17.21
CA GLY A 38 9.61 7.64 -17.00
C GLY A 38 10.07 6.91 -15.76
N TYR A 39 9.25 6.04 -15.19
CA TYR A 39 9.67 5.15 -14.11
C TYR A 39 10.49 3.98 -14.65
N ILE A 40 11.43 3.51 -13.85
CA ILE A 40 12.27 2.34 -14.15
C ILE A 40 11.74 1.15 -13.33
N GLU A 41 11.37 0.05 -14.00
CA GLU A 41 11.04 -1.21 -13.33
C GLU A 41 12.31 -1.87 -12.81
N VAL A 42 12.30 -2.27 -11.55
CA VAL A 42 13.43 -2.94 -10.89
C VAL A 42 12.97 -4.20 -10.18
N GLU A 43 13.92 -5.06 -9.86
CA GLU A 43 13.73 -6.23 -9.01
C GLU A 43 14.67 -6.13 -7.81
N THR A 44 14.08 -5.97 -6.62
CA THR A 44 14.82 -5.98 -5.35
C THR A 44 14.80 -7.37 -4.72
N PRO A 45 15.66 -7.65 -3.70
CA PRO A 45 15.73 -8.98 -3.10
C PRO A 45 14.39 -9.46 -2.53
N MET A 46 14.00 -10.69 -2.88
CA MET A 46 12.84 -11.38 -2.28
C MET A 46 13.18 -12.08 -0.96
N LEU A 47 14.43 -12.54 -0.80
CA LEU A 47 14.96 -13.06 0.45
C LEU A 47 15.84 -12.01 1.09
N THR A 48 15.51 -11.60 2.29
CA THR A 48 16.16 -10.47 2.98
C THR A 48 16.68 -10.89 4.34
N PRO A 49 17.80 -10.32 4.80
CA PRO A 49 18.34 -10.64 6.14
C PRO A 49 17.52 -10.04 7.28
N LYS A 50 16.61 -9.10 6.97
CA LYS A 50 15.71 -8.45 7.94
C LYS A 50 14.31 -8.34 7.34
N ALA A 51 13.30 -8.58 8.16
CA ALA A 51 11.91 -8.32 7.80
C ALA A 51 11.57 -6.87 8.12
N THR A 52 11.53 -6.02 7.09
CA THR A 52 11.34 -4.56 7.20
C THR A 52 10.45 -4.04 6.08
N GLY A 53 10.01 -2.79 6.19
CA GLY A 53 9.25 -2.09 5.15
C GLY A 53 7.72 -2.18 5.28
N ALA A 54 7.22 -2.95 6.24
CA ALA A 54 5.80 -3.00 6.60
C ALA A 54 5.65 -3.54 8.03
N ALA A 55 4.48 -3.36 8.62
CA ALA A 55 4.08 -4.08 9.83
C ALA A 55 3.41 -5.39 9.39
N ALA A 56 4.12 -6.51 9.48
CA ALA A 56 3.63 -7.83 9.11
C ALA A 56 4.53 -8.95 9.63
N LYS A 57 3.96 -10.13 9.86
CA LYS A 57 4.71 -11.30 10.28
C LYS A 57 5.41 -11.96 9.07
N PRO A 58 6.75 -12.19 9.08
CA PRO A 58 7.46 -12.77 7.96
C PRO A 58 7.38 -14.30 7.93
N PHE A 59 7.63 -14.90 6.76
CA PHE A 59 8.08 -16.28 6.63
C PHE A 59 9.61 -16.32 6.80
N GLU A 60 10.09 -17.28 7.58
CA GLU A 60 11.51 -17.47 7.84
C GLU A 60 12.06 -18.66 7.05
N THR A 61 13.31 -18.55 6.59
CA THR A 61 14.06 -19.62 5.93
C THR A 61 15.54 -19.55 6.32
N HIS A 62 16.36 -20.46 5.80
CA HIS A 62 17.78 -20.54 6.12
C HIS A 62 18.64 -20.61 4.86
N HIS A 63 19.70 -19.80 4.79
CA HIS A 63 20.68 -19.84 3.73
C HIS A 63 21.82 -20.79 4.12
N ASN A 64 21.80 -22.02 3.59
CA ASN A 64 22.73 -23.08 4.01
C ASN A 64 24.22 -22.73 3.84
N ALA A 65 24.57 -22.09 2.71
CA ALA A 65 25.99 -21.80 2.43
C ALA A 65 26.57 -20.68 3.30
N LEU A 66 25.74 -19.75 3.78
CA LEU A 66 26.16 -18.65 4.64
C LEU A 66 25.84 -18.90 6.11
N ASP A 67 25.08 -19.94 6.42
CA ASP A 67 24.60 -20.30 7.75
C ASP A 67 23.89 -19.11 8.46
N ILE A 68 23.00 -18.45 7.75
CA ILE A 68 22.24 -17.30 8.26
C ILE A 68 20.72 -17.47 8.05
N PRO A 69 19.88 -16.92 8.94
CA PRO A 69 18.44 -16.81 8.68
C PRO A 69 18.17 -15.80 7.57
N LEU A 70 17.18 -16.08 6.77
CA LEU A 70 16.60 -15.15 5.79
C LEU A 70 15.09 -15.13 5.95
N TYR A 71 14.49 -14.05 5.48
CA TYR A 71 13.05 -13.82 5.50
C TYR A 71 12.54 -13.62 4.09
N ALA A 72 11.41 -14.24 3.74
CA ALA A 72 10.66 -13.83 2.56
C ALA A 72 10.13 -12.42 2.81
N ARG A 73 10.41 -11.49 1.90
CA ARG A 73 10.12 -10.06 2.08
C ARG A 73 8.64 -9.80 2.32
N ILE A 74 8.34 -8.94 3.25
CA ILE A 74 6.99 -8.43 3.53
C ILE A 74 6.64 -7.20 2.67
N ALA A 75 7.65 -6.44 2.25
CA ALA A 75 7.59 -5.30 1.33
C ALA A 75 8.98 -4.97 0.75
N PRO A 76 9.10 -4.42 -0.47
CA PRO A 76 10.35 -3.93 -1.05
C PRO A 76 10.68 -2.48 -0.65
N GLU A 77 9.87 -1.80 0.13
CA GLU A 77 9.88 -0.36 0.42
C GLU A 77 11.27 0.20 0.72
N LEU A 78 11.97 -0.34 1.71
CA LEU A 78 13.27 0.22 2.12
C LEU A 78 14.36 0.03 1.05
N TYR A 79 14.25 -1.00 0.20
CA TYR A 79 15.15 -1.17 -0.95
C TYR A 79 14.84 -0.15 -2.05
N LEU A 80 13.58 0.09 -2.37
CA LEU A 80 13.18 1.08 -3.38
C LEU A 80 13.55 2.51 -2.94
N LYS A 81 13.38 2.85 -1.67
CA LYS A 81 13.84 4.12 -1.10
C LYS A 81 15.36 4.29 -1.17
N ARG A 82 16.15 3.23 -0.95
CA ARG A 82 17.61 3.28 -1.16
C ARG A 82 17.98 3.56 -2.62
N LEU A 83 17.22 3.04 -3.59
CA LEU A 83 17.41 3.36 -5.00
C LEU A 83 17.11 4.84 -5.27
N THR A 84 16.06 5.40 -4.63
CA THR A 84 15.74 6.84 -4.74
C THR A 84 16.87 7.69 -4.17
N VAL A 85 17.41 7.36 -3.00
CA VAL A 85 18.63 7.98 -2.43
C VAL A 85 19.81 7.87 -3.40
N GLY A 86 19.94 6.72 -4.09
CA GLY A 86 21.00 6.44 -5.06
C GLY A 86 20.83 7.15 -6.41
N GLY A 87 19.79 7.98 -6.59
CA GLY A 87 19.56 8.79 -7.78
C GLY A 87 18.56 8.21 -8.79
N PHE A 88 17.80 7.17 -8.43
CA PHE A 88 16.66 6.73 -9.22
C PHE A 88 15.44 7.61 -8.88
N GLU A 89 15.26 8.70 -9.59
CA GLU A 89 14.19 9.66 -9.28
C GLU A 89 12.79 9.07 -9.41
N LYS A 90 12.61 8.06 -10.27
CA LYS A 90 11.34 7.36 -10.50
C LYS A 90 11.60 5.86 -10.64
N VAL A 91 11.11 5.08 -9.70
CA VAL A 91 11.37 3.63 -9.64
C VAL A 91 10.10 2.89 -9.25
N TYR A 92 9.88 1.71 -9.82
CA TYR A 92 8.80 0.83 -9.39
C TYR A 92 9.19 -0.64 -9.43
N GLU A 93 8.49 -1.43 -8.66
CA GLU A 93 8.54 -2.89 -8.68
C GLU A 93 7.13 -3.47 -8.63
N LEU A 94 6.81 -4.36 -9.56
CA LEU A 94 5.58 -5.13 -9.56
C LEU A 94 5.95 -6.60 -9.36
N ASN A 95 5.82 -7.09 -8.12
CA ASN A 95 6.33 -8.41 -7.75
C ASN A 95 5.58 -9.01 -6.55
N ARG A 96 6.06 -10.13 -6.03
CA ARG A 96 5.47 -10.85 -4.90
C ARG A 96 5.97 -10.35 -3.56
N ASN A 97 5.04 -10.25 -2.61
CA ASN A 97 5.31 -10.09 -1.19
C ASN A 97 4.70 -11.26 -0.41
N PHE A 98 5.19 -11.47 0.79
CA PHE A 98 4.85 -12.63 1.63
C PHE A 98 4.54 -12.17 3.05
N ARG A 99 3.37 -12.51 3.56
CA ARG A 99 2.97 -12.19 4.94
C ARG A 99 2.40 -13.44 5.59
N ASN A 100 2.96 -13.86 6.73
CA ASN A 100 2.59 -15.05 7.47
C ASN A 100 1.47 -14.74 8.46
N GLU A 101 0.34 -14.31 7.94
CA GLU A 101 -0.85 -13.89 8.67
C GLU A 101 -2.03 -14.83 8.40
N GLY A 102 -3.18 -14.52 9.03
CA GLY A 102 -4.40 -15.30 8.83
C GLY A 102 -4.90 -15.27 7.40
N LEU A 103 -5.60 -16.34 6.98
CA LEU A 103 -6.23 -16.45 5.68
C LEU A 103 -7.63 -15.85 5.68
N SER A 104 -7.97 -15.10 4.64
CA SER A 104 -9.35 -14.66 4.36
C SER A 104 -9.60 -14.66 2.85
N GLN A 105 -10.82 -14.31 2.44
CA GLN A 105 -11.13 -14.15 1.01
C GLN A 105 -10.33 -13.03 0.35
N ARG A 106 -9.83 -12.08 1.14
CA ARG A 106 -9.08 -10.89 0.68
C ARG A 106 -7.57 -11.00 0.93
N HIS A 107 -7.11 -11.93 1.78
CA HIS A 107 -5.72 -12.04 2.22
C HIS A 107 -5.16 -13.42 1.93
N ASN A 108 -4.17 -13.47 1.05
CA ASN A 108 -3.33 -14.63 0.80
C ASN A 108 -1.94 -14.39 1.39
N PRO A 109 -1.23 -15.44 1.85
CA PRO A 109 0.11 -15.30 2.38
C PRO A 109 1.15 -14.87 1.33
N GLU A 110 0.84 -15.06 0.07
CA GLU A 110 1.62 -14.64 -1.09
C GLU A 110 0.73 -13.84 -2.03
N PHE A 111 1.11 -12.61 -2.36
CA PHE A 111 0.30 -11.73 -3.19
C PHE A 111 1.16 -10.82 -4.07
N THR A 112 0.58 -10.33 -5.16
CA THR A 112 1.22 -9.36 -6.05
C THR A 112 0.99 -7.95 -5.54
N MET A 113 2.05 -7.17 -5.42
CA MET A 113 2.01 -5.76 -5.08
C MET A 113 2.74 -4.94 -6.14
N LEU A 114 2.22 -3.77 -6.44
CA LEU A 114 2.93 -2.71 -7.15
C LEU A 114 3.34 -1.66 -6.13
N GLU A 115 4.65 -1.40 -6.03
CA GLU A 115 5.18 -0.26 -5.29
C GLU A 115 5.95 0.66 -6.24
N PHE A 116 5.81 1.97 -6.08
CA PHE A 116 6.52 2.96 -6.88
C PHE A 116 6.83 4.20 -6.07
N TYR A 117 7.96 4.82 -6.36
CA TYR A 117 8.52 5.97 -5.64
C TYR A 117 8.93 7.04 -6.64
N CYS A 118 8.66 8.30 -6.30
CA CYS A 118 8.99 9.44 -7.12
C CYS A 118 9.63 10.54 -6.28
N ALA A 119 10.83 10.93 -6.64
CA ALA A 119 11.49 12.09 -6.05
C ALA A 119 10.69 13.38 -6.31
N TYR A 120 10.72 14.31 -5.36
CA TYR A 120 10.10 15.64 -5.45
C TYR A 120 8.57 15.63 -5.61
N MET A 121 7.89 14.55 -5.23
CA MET A 121 6.44 14.44 -5.24
C MET A 121 5.93 14.29 -3.81
N ASP A 122 4.90 15.05 -3.47
CA ASP A 122 4.21 14.95 -2.19
C ASP A 122 3.01 13.99 -2.25
N VAL A 123 2.34 13.82 -1.11
CA VAL A 123 1.14 12.97 -0.97
C VAL A 123 0.02 13.37 -1.93
N ASN A 124 -0.16 14.66 -2.22
CA ASN A 124 -1.21 15.14 -3.12
C ASN A 124 -0.90 14.80 -4.57
N GLY A 125 0.33 15.05 -5.01
CA GLY A 125 0.80 14.65 -6.33
C GLY A 125 0.74 13.12 -6.52
N MET A 126 1.01 12.36 -5.46
CA MET A 126 0.92 10.90 -5.51
C MET A 126 -0.53 10.42 -5.64
N MET A 127 -1.51 11.06 -4.97
CA MET A 127 -2.94 10.76 -5.16
C MET A 127 -3.38 11.05 -6.60
N ASP A 128 -2.99 12.21 -7.17
CA ASP A 128 -3.31 12.57 -8.57
C ASP A 128 -2.73 11.55 -9.55
N PHE A 129 -1.48 11.13 -9.32
CA PHE A 129 -0.79 10.14 -10.15
C PHE A 129 -1.44 8.76 -10.05
N ALA A 130 -1.76 8.30 -8.84
CA ALA A 130 -2.41 7.01 -8.61
C ALA A 130 -3.82 6.97 -9.23
N GLU A 131 -4.61 8.04 -9.08
CA GLU A 131 -5.91 8.18 -9.74
C GLU A 131 -5.80 8.04 -11.26
N ALA A 132 -4.90 8.79 -11.89
CA ALA A 132 -4.69 8.74 -13.34
C ALA A 132 -4.25 7.35 -13.81
N MET A 133 -3.31 6.71 -13.09
CA MET A 133 -2.82 5.36 -13.40
C MET A 133 -3.95 4.34 -13.33
N ILE A 134 -4.79 4.39 -12.29
CA ILE A 134 -5.91 3.47 -12.10
C ILE A 134 -6.94 3.68 -13.23
N GLN A 135 -7.31 4.93 -13.52
CA GLN A 135 -8.27 5.26 -14.59
C GLN A 135 -7.82 4.71 -15.95
N GLU A 136 -6.56 4.95 -16.35
CA GLU A 136 -6.04 4.45 -17.63
C GLU A 136 -5.95 2.92 -17.66
N SER A 137 -5.60 2.31 -16.56
CA SER A 137 -5.52 0.84 -16.44
C SER A 137 -6.89 0.17 -16.48
N VAL A 138 -7.90 0.78 -15.82
CA VAL A 138 -9.29 0.32 -15.85
C VAL A 138 -9.86 0.44 -17.25
N LYS A 139 -9.70 1.58 -17.94
CA LYS A 139 -10.11 1.74 -19.35
C LYS A 139 -9.54 0.62 -20.22
N LYS A 140 -8.25 0.32 -20.05
CA LYS A 140 -7.57 -0.72 -20.83
C LYS A 140 -8.11 -2.13 -20.56
N ALA A 141 -8.43 -2.42 -19.29
CA ALA A 141 -8.97 -3.72 -18.88
C ALA A 141 -10.45 -3.88 -19.23
N ASN A 142 -11.21 -2.78 -19.25
CA ASN A 142 -12.67 -2.77 -19.34
C ASN A 142 -13.21 -2.14 -20.64
N GLY A 143 -12.50 -2.32 -21.77
CA GLY A 143 -12.98 -1.90 -23.11
C GLY A 143 -13.19 -0.40 -23.27
N GLY A 144 -12.47 0.44 -22.52
CA GLY A 144 -12.55 1.90 -22.56
C GLY A 144 -13.51 2.51 -21.52
N SER A 145 -14.29 1.71 -20.81
CA SER A 145 -15.23 2.20 -19.78
C SER A 145 -14.55 2.35 -18.43
N LEU A 146 -14.90 3.43 -17.71
CA LEU A 146 -14.55 3.66 -16.30
C LEU A 146 -15.65 3.16 -15.35
N GLN A 147 -16.77 2.68 -15.88
CA GLN A 147 -17.87 2.08 -15.12
C GLN A 147 -17.67 0.57 -15.05
N VAL A 148 -17.57 0.03 -13.86
CA VAL A 148 -17.33 -1.40 -13.60
C VAL A 148 -18.45 -1.94 -12.71
N ASN A 149 -19.07 -3.04 -13.13
CA ASN A 149 -19.96 -3.79 -12.25
C ASN A 149 -19.12 -4.85 -11.51
N TYR A 150 -19.14 -4.80 -10.20
CA TYR A 150 -18.49 -5.78 -9.33
C TYR A 150 -19.51 -6.31 -8.31
N ALA A 151 -19.81 -7.61 -8.37
CA ALA A 151 -20.78 -8.27 -7.49
C ALA A 151 -22.16 -7.58 -7.46
N GLY A 152 -22.63 -7.06 -8.62
CA GLY A 152 -23.88 -6.32 -8.71
C GLY A 152 -23.79 -4.86 -8.26
N THR A 153 -22.62 -4.41 -7.80
CA THR A 153 -22.37 -3.02 -7.40
C THR A 153 -21.68 -2.26 -8.54
N GLU A 154 -22.23 -1.12 -8.92
CA GLU A 154 -21.61 -0.25 -9.92
C GLU A 154 -20.57 0.64 -9.27
N ILE A 155 -19.35 0.62 -9.81
CA ILE A 155 -18.20 1.41 -9.36
C ILE A 155 -17.81 2.35 -10.50
N ASP A 156 -17.78 3.66 -10.22
CA ASP A 156 -17.41 4.71 -11.18
C ASP A 156 -15.99 5.21 -10.94
N PHE A 157 -15.06 4.72 -11.74
CA PHE A 157 -13.65 5.15 -11.69
C PHE A 157 -13.39 6.52 -12.35
N ALA A 158 -14.42 7.22 -12.83
CA ALA A 158 -14.26 8.59 -13.31
C ALA A 158 -14.12 9.61 -12.18
N LYS A 159 -14.47 9.22 -10.96
CA LYS A 159 -14.47 10.11 -9.79
C LYS A 159 -13.82 9.43 -8.60
N PHE A 160 -12.84 10.11 -8.02
CA PHE A 160 -12.21 9.74 -6.76
C PHE A 160 -12.50 10.83 -5.74
N GLU A 161 -12.99 10.44 -4.58
CA GLU A 161 -13.21 11.36 -3.47
C GLU A 161 -11.95 11.41 -2.58
N ARG A 162 -11.70 12.56 -1.94
CA ARG A 162 -10.68 12.73 -0.90
C ARG A 162 -11.36 13.25 0.34
N VAL A 163 -11.24 12.55 1.44
CA VAL A 163 -11.90 12.89 2.70
C VAL A 163 -11.01 12.52 3.88
N SER A 164 -10.96 13.38 4.90
CA SER A 164 -10.23 13.05 6.12
C SER A 164 -10.91 11.89 6.85
N MET A 165 -10.11 11.06 7.54
CA MET A 165 -10.64 9.95 8.34
C MET A 165 -11.71 10.42 9.31
N LYS A 166 -11.48 11.56 9.98
CA LYS A 166 -12.43 12.17 10.91
C LYS A 166 -13.73 12.59 10.23
N ASP A 167 -13.65 13.28 9.07
CA ASP A 167 -14.85 13.72 8.36
C ASP A 167 -15.64 12.53 7.80
N ALA A 168 -14.95 11.48 7.35
CA ALA A 168 -15.60 10.25 6.92
C ALA A 168 -16.42 9.60 8.06
N ILE A 169 -15.88 9.55 9.27
CA ILE A 169 -16.61 9.08 10.46
C ILE A 169 -17.82 10.00 10.74
N LEU A 170 -17.62 11.31 10.74
CA LEU A 170 -18.69 12.26 11.07
C LEU A 170 -19.84 12.29 10.06
N ARG A 171 -19.61 11.90 8.81
CA ARG A 171 -20.67 11.73 7.81
C ARG A 171 -21.67 10.63 8.17
N VAL A 172 -21.19 9.55 8.78
CA VAL A 172 -22.03 8.39 9.15
C VAL A 172 -22.42 8.39 10.63
N ARG A 173 -21.61 9.02 11.49
CA ARG A 173 -21.79 9.06 12.95
C ARG A 173 -21.54 10.48 13.50
N PRO A 174 -22.38 11.46 13.15
CA PRO A 174 -22.19 12.86 13.56
C PRO A 174 -22.18 13.06 15.09
N GLU A 175 -22.84 12.18 15.84
CA GLU A 175 -22.87 12.21 17.31
C GLU A 175 -21.49 11.94 17.94
N LEU A 176 -20.53 11.38 17.20
CA LEU A 176 -19.18 11.12 17.70
C LEU A 176 -18.26 12.34 17.65
N ALA A 177 -18.72 13.50 17.20
CA ALA A 177 -17.91 14.71 16.99
C ALA A 177 -17.01 15.09 18.19
N ASN A 178 -17.49 14.89 19.41
CA ASN A 178 -16.74 15.19 20.63
C ASN A 178 -16.00 13.99 21.24
N SER A 179 -16.06 12.82 20.59
CA SER A 179 -15.51 11.57 21.09
C SER A 179 -14.32 11.08 20.29
N ILE A 180 -14.10 11.65 19.08
CA ILE A 180 -12.99 11.27 18.20
C ILE A 180 -11.69 11.86 18.72
N SER A 181 -10.67 11.01 18.87
CA SER A 181 -9.30 11.35 19.27
C SER A 181 -8.30 10.57 18.41
N ASP A 182 -7.04 10.97 18.43
CA ASP A 182 -5.97 10.27 17.69
C ASP A 182 -5.83 8.80 18.13
N SER A 183 -6.22 8.46 19.37
CA SER A 183 -6.14 7.10 19.89
C SER A 183 -7.28 6.17 19.46
N ASN A 184 -8.40 6.70 18.96
CA ASN A 184 -9.57 5.89 18.61
C ASN A 184 -10.08 6.11 17.18
N VAL A 185 -9.55 7.10 16.46
CA VAL A 185 -10.05 7.46 15.12
C VAL A 185 -9.97 6.28 14.15
N VAL A 186 -8.90 5.50 14.18
CA VAL A 186 -8.70 4.32 13.32
C VAL A 186 -9.75 3.25 13.60
N SER A 187 -9.90 2.85 14.86
CA SER A 187 -10.89 1.82 15.23
C SER A 187 -12.33 2.27 14.95
N LEU A 188 -12.64 3.56 15.10
CA LEU A 188 -13.96 4.09 14.74
C LEU A 188 -14.16 4.09 13.22
N PHE A 189 -13.12 4.38 12.43
CA PHE A 189 -13.16 4.32 10.98
C PHE A 189 -13.41 2.88 10.49
N GLU A 190 -12.60 1.93 10.94
CA GLU A 190 -12.75 0.51 10.62
C GLU A 190 -14.15 -0.02 10.98
N GLN A 191 -14.65 0.35 12.15
CA GLN A 191 -15.94 -0.12 12.65
C GLN A 191 -17.14 0.45 11.89
N HIS A 192 -17.07 1.69 11.40
CA HIS A 192 -18.26 2.40 10.93
C HIS A 192 -18.22 2.86 9.48
N VAL A 193 -17.03 2.98 8.88
CA VAL A 193 -16.85 3.62 7.57
C VAL A 193 -16.34 2.66 6.51
N GLU A 194 -15.28 1.92 6.78
CA GLU A 194 -14.48 1.18 5.81
C GLU A 194 -15.33 0.31 4.88
N GLU A 195 -16.15 -0.57 5.42
CA GLU A 195 -17.00 -1.48 4.63
C GLU A 195 -18.03 -0.76 3.74
N ASN A 196 -18.33 0.52 4.03
CA ASN A 196 -19.32 1.33 3.33
C ASN A 196 -18.70 2.20 2.21
N LEU A 197 -17.40 2.19 2.04
CA LEU A 197 -16.69 2.94 0.99
C LEU A 197 -16.77 2.19 -0.34
N ILE A 198 -17.89 2.35 -1.05
CA ILE A 198 -18.13 1.65 -2.31
C ILE A 198 -17.37 2.31 -3.47
N GLN A 199 -17.48 3.63 -3.61
CA GLN A 199 -16.84 4.38 -4.67
C GLN A 199 -15.37 4.67 -4.33
N PRO A 200 -14.48 4.85 -5.34
CA PRO A 200 -13.06 5.14 -5.10
C PRO A 200 -12.89 6.35 -4.19
N THR A 201 -12.35 6.15 -3.00
CA THR A 201 -12.21 7.18 -1.97
C THR A 201 -10.84 7.12 -1.32
N PHE A 202 -10.09 8.21 -1.44
CA PHE A 202 -8.87 8.41 -0.66
C PHE A 202 -9.23 8.90 0.75
N ILE A 203 -8.85 8.13 1.74
CA ILE A 203 -8.89 8.53 3.15
C ILE A 203 -7.54 9.17 3.48
N ILE A 204 -7.58 10.38 4.01
CA ILE A 204 -6.39 11.18 4.36
C ILE A 204 -6.37 11.52 5.85
N ASP A 205 -5.31 12.17 6.30
CA ASP A 205 -5.13 12.64 7.68
C ASP A 205 -5.05 11.49 8.70
N TYR A 206 -4.20 10.51 8.40
CA TYR A 206 -3.89 9.41 9.32
C TYR A 206 -3.10 9.89 10.54
N PRO A 207 -3.32 9.29 11.74
CA PRO A 207 -2.46 9.56 12.88
C PRO A 207 -0.99 9.24 12.59
N LYS A 208 -0.09 10.14 12.98
CA LYS A 208 1.36 9.93 12.85
C LYS A 208 1.84 8.68 13.59
N SER A 209 1.21 8.35 14.72
CA SER A 209 1.61 7.20 15.56
C SER A 209 1.54 5.85 14.87
N ILE A 210 0.66 5.69 13.86
CA ILE A 210 0.52 4.46 13.07
C ILE A 210 1.15 4.56 11.68
N SER A 211 1.97 5.58 11.44
CA SER A 211 2.56 5.87 10.14
C SER A 211 4.08 6.06 10.24
N PRO A 212 4.84 5.01 10.60
CA PRO A 212 6.24 5.15 11.03
C PRO A 212 7.19 5.60 9.92
N LEU A 213 6.81 5.46 8.65
CA LEU A 213 7.64 5.82 7.48
C LEU A 213 7.15 7.10 6.78
N SER A 214 6.04 7.67 7.23
CA SER A 214 5.42 8.85 6.61
C SER A 214 5.88 10.14 7.27
N LYS A 215 6.01 11.20 6.47
CA LYS A 215 6.29 12.55 6.95
C LYS A 215 5.09 13.11 7.71
N ALA A 216 5.35 13.85 8.78
CA ALA A 216 4.30 14.58 9.49
C ALA A 216 3.81 15.77 8.66
N SER A 217 2.51 16.08 8.74
CA SER A 217 1.96 17.29 8.14
C SER A 217 2.59 18.54 8.78
N PRO A 218 3.02 19.53 7.99
CA PRO A 218 3.54 20.79 8.52
C PRO A 218 2.46 21.62 9.26
N GLU A 219 1.17 21.40 8.95
CA GLU A 219 0.06 22.10 9.56
C GLU A 219 -0.36 21.48 10.91
N ASN A 220 -0.23 20.16 11.02
CA ASN A 220 -0.56 19.40 12.21
C ASN A 220 0.43 18.26 12.45
N PRO A 221 1.40 18.40 13.36
CA PRO A 221 2.46 17.41 13.57
C PRO A 221 1.97 16.06 14.12
N ASN A 222 0.71 15.93 14.53
CA ASN A 222 0.12 14.66 14.96
C ASN A 222 -0.47 13.86 13.80
N ILE A 223 -0.57 14.46 12.62
CA ILE A 223 -1.10 13.84 11.40
C ILE A 223 0.05 13.53 10.44
N ALA A 224 0.00 12.37 9.80
CA ALA A 224 0.90 12.00 8.72
C ALA A 224 0.34 12.47 7.37
N GLU A 225 1.20 12.93 6.47
CA GLU A 225 0.88 13.13 5.06
C GLU A 225 0.74 11.78 4.36
N ARG A 226 -0.36 11.08 4.62
CA ARG A 226 -0.66 9.71 4.18
C ARG A 226 -2.09 9.60 3.67
N PHE A 227 -2.28 8.75 2.68
CA PHE A 227 -3.60 8.32 2.24
C PHE A 227 -3.68 6.80 2.17
N GLU A 228 -4.89 6.28 2.26
CA GLU A 228 -5.26 4.95 1.75
C GLU A 228 -6.43 5.11 0.79
N LEU A 229 -6.42 4.32 -0.28
CA LEU A 229 -7.51 4.28 -1.26
C LEU A 229 -8.40 3.09 -0.98
N PHE A 230 -9.67 3.35 -0.76
CA PHE A 230 -10.69 2.33 -0.60
C PHE A 230 -11.60 2.25 -1.83
N ILE A 231 -11.89 1.03 -2.27
CA ILE A 231 -12.83 0.72 -3.35
C ILE A 231 -13.63 -0.51 -2.95
N ASN A 232 -14.94 -0.39 -2.89
CA ASN A 232 -15.85 -1.47 -2.51
C ASN A 232 -15.51 -2.10 -1.14
N GLY A 233 -15.22 -1.25 -0.14
CA GLY A 233 -14.84 -1.66 1.21
C GLY A 233 -13.50 -2.42 1.28
N MET A 234 -12.61 -2.19 0.32
CA MET A 234 -11.27 -2.81 0.28
C MET A 234 -10.21 -1.74 0.15
N GLU A 235 -9.18 -1.80 0.99
CA GLU A 235 -7.94 -1.05 0.80
C GLU A 235 -7.25 -1.53 -0.49
N CYS A 236 -7.09 -0.64 -1.46
CA CYS A 236 -6.49 -0.93 -2.75
C CYS A 236 -5.13 -0.28 -2.95
N ALA A 237 -4.83 0.80 -2.25
CA ALA A 237 -3.55 1.48 -2.27
C ALA A 237 -3.30 2.24 -0.97
N ASN A 238 -2.02 2.45 -0.65
CA ASN A 238 -1.52 3.25 0.45
C ASN A 238 -0.33 4.06 -0.06
N GLY A 239 -0.25 5.33 0.31
CA GLY A 239 0.85 6.18 -0.10
C GLY A 239 1.01 7.39 0.81
N PHE A 240 2.18 8.01 0.78
CA PHE A 240 2.50 9.11 1.67
C PHE A 240 3.67 9.95 1.14
N SER A 241 3.81 11.16 1.70
CA SER A 241 5.07 11.90 1.64
C SER A 241 6.10 11.20 2.52
N GLU A 242 7.28 10.95 1.99
CA GLU A 242 8.30 10.18 2.66
C GLU A 242 8.93 10.93 3.84
N LEU A 243 9.07 10.25 4.97
CA LEU A 243 9.92 10.73 6.05
C LEU A 243 11.37 10.69 5.60
N ASN A 244 11.99 11.84 5.47
CA ASN A 244 13.36 12.01 4.97
C ASN A 244 14.36 12.55 6.01
N ASP A 245 13.93 12.70 7.26
CA ASP A 245 14.82 13.01 8.40
C ASP A 245 15.35 11.71 9.00
N PRO A 246 16.67 11.42 8.91
CA PRO A 246 17.25 10.18 9.43
C PRO A 246 17.18 10.07 10.96
N GLN A 247 17.21 11.19 11.69
CA GLN A 247 17.11 11.18 13.14
C GLN A 247 15.68 10.80 13.58
N GLU A 248 14.68 11.45 13.01
CA GLU A 248 13.28 11.12 13.29
C GLU A 248 12.95 9.69 12.87
N GLN A 249 13.46 9.23 11.73
CA GLN A 249 13.25 7.86 11.27
C GLN A 249 13.88 6.83 12.23
N TYR A 250 15.07 7.11 12.75
CA TYR A 250 15.71 6.25 13.76
C TYR A 250 14.87 6.18 15.04
N GLU A 251 14.39 7.31 15.54
CA GLU A 251 13.55 7.37 16.74
C GLU A 251 12.27 6.55 16.56
N ARG A 252 11.61 6.66 15.42
CA ARG A 252 10.39 5.88 15.13
C ARG A 252 10.67 4.37 15.01
N PHE A 253 11.82 3.95 14.48
CA PHE A 253 12.21 2.54 14.49
C PHE A 253 12.47 2.03 15.92
N VAL A 254 13.06 2.83 16.78
CA VAL A 254 13.27 2.47 18.19
C VAL A 254 11.92 2.30 18.91
N ASP A 255 10.96 3.18 18.64
CA ASP A 255 9.59 3.05 19.18
C ASP A 255 8.94 1.75 18.69
N GLN A 256 9.04 1.41 17.41
CA GLN A 256 8.54 0.13 16.86
C GLN A 256 9.20 -1.08 17.50
N MET A 257 10.51 -1.05 17.73
CA MET A 257 11.21 -2.13 18.45
C MET A 257 10.70 -2.28 19.88
N SER A 258 10.39 -1.18 20.56
CA SER A 258 9.81 -1.21 21.91
C SER A 258 8.40 -1.88 21.93
N GLU A 259 7.59 -1.69 20.90
CA GLU A 259 6.30 -2.41 20.77
C GLU A 259 6.53 -3.91 20.49
N ARG A 260 7.53 -4.25 19.66
CA ARG A 260 7.93 -5.63 19.43
C ARG A 260 8.36 -6.35 20.70
N ASP A 261 9.14 -5.69 21.56
CA ASP A 261 9.55 -6.24 22.86
C ASP A 261 8.35 -6.45 23.81
N LYS A 262 7.24 -5.78 23.60
CA LYS A 262 5.97 -5.98 24.33
C LYS A 262 5.10 -7.08 23.73
N GLY A 263 5.50 -7.70 22.64
CA GLY A 263 4.82 -8.85 22.01
C GLY A 263 4.12 -8.53 20.69
N ASP A 264 4.36 -7.38 20.10
CA ASP A 264 3.90 -7.07 18.73
C ASP A 264 4.87 -7.65 17.69
N ASP A 265 4.59 -8.88 17.25
CA ASP A 265 5.40 -9.60 16.25
C ASP A 265 5.41 -8.95 14.87
N GLU A 266 4.49 -8.01 14.59
CA GLU A 266 4.36 -7.29 13.32
C GLU A 266 5.15 -6.00 13.29
N ALA A 267 5.55 -5.45 14.45
CA ALA A 267 6.31 -4.21 14.53
C ALA A 267 7.66 -4.32 13.80
N MET A 268 8.04 -3.23 13.13
CA MET A 268 9.27 -3.19 12.32
C MET A 268 10.52 -3.31 13.15
N VAL A 269 11.56 -3.89 12.54
CA VAL A 269 12.92 -3.94 13.11
C VAL A 269 13.77 -2.79 12.56
N LEU A 270 14.76 -2.35 13.36
CA LEU A 270 15.71 -1.32 12.94
C LEU A 270 16.56 -1.79 11.74
N ASP A 271 16.53 -1.03 10.68
CA ASP A 271 17.42 -1.16 9.52
C ASP A 271 18.47 -0.02 9.52
N GLU A 272 19.64 -0.28 10.10
CA GLU A 272 20.72 0.70 10.19
C GLU A 272 21.28 1.09 8.82
N ASP A 273 21.24 0.17 7.85
CA ASP A 273 21.70 0.45 6.49
C ASP A 273 20.75 1.42 5.79
N TYR A 274 19.45 1.32 6.06
CA TYR A 274 18.48 2.28 5.56
C TYR A 274 18.68 3.66 6.22
N ILE A 275 18.86 3.73 7.54
CA ILE A 275 19.16 5.00 8.23
C ILE A 275 20.41 5.65 7.66
N ARG A 276 21.48 4.85 7.45
CA ARG A 276 22.70 5.34 6.83
C ARG A 276 22.47 5.86 5.41
N ALA A 277 21.69 5.16 4.59
CA ALA A 277 21.33 5.63 3.26
C ALA A 277 20.55 6.96 3.34
N LEU A 278 19.54 7.03 4.21
CA LEU A 278 18.70 8.22 4.40
C LEU A 278 19.52 9.45 4.81
N SER A 279 20.62 9.26 5.54
CA SER A 279 21.51 10.36 5.96
C SER A 279 22.26 11.06 4.81
N TYR A 280 22.30 10.46 3.61
CA TYR A 280 22.80 11.11 2.40
C TYR A 280 21.77 12.05 1.75
N GLY A 281 20.51 11.98 2.18
CA GLY A 281 19.39 12.75 1.68
C GLY A 281 18.52 11.95 0.70
N MET A 282 17.21 11.97 0.95
CA MET A 282 16.20 11.43 0.03
C MET A 282 15.38 12.60 -0.48
N PRO A 283 15.34 12.79 -1.83
CA PRO A 283 14.61 13.91 -2.45
C PRO A 283 13.08 13.74 -2.36
#